data_beb5c9c570ef0e82b01f0d471a45c78b
#
_entry.id   beb5c9c570ef0e82b01f0d471a45c78b
#
_cell.length_a   1.000
_cell.length_b   1.000
_cell.length_c   1.000
_cell.angle_alpha   90.00
_cell.angle_beta   90.00
_cell.angle_gamma   90.00
#
_symmetry.space_group_name_H-M   'P 1'
#
loop_
_entity.id
_entity.type
_entity.pdbx_description
1 polymer ?
#
loop_
_entity_poly.entity_id
_entity_poly.type
_entity_poly.pdbx_seq_one_letter_code
_entity_poly.pdbx_strand_id
1 'polypeptide(L)'
;VMAANASTLPFADNSFDVVINEAMLTMYADKAKAKLIAEYYRVLKPGGRLLTHDIMFTAQKLGAGDQGQLVDVVKSNVSPMTRQGWRDLFLNCGFEQVLQQNGNMSLMSPRGLIRDEGLTGAVKIVFNGLRTSENRRRFLKMFRFFRSQHHQLNYIACCSVKGK
;
A
#
# COMPACT_ATOMS: atom_id res chain seq x y z
N VAL A 1 9.07 15.55 -13.58
CA VAL A 1 8.30 14.30 -13.46
C VAL A 1 8.47 13.52 -14.75
N MET A 2 8.78 12.22 -14.65
CA MET A 2 9.00 11.32 -15.77
C MET A 2 8.03 10.15 -15.68
N ALA A 3 7.41 9.76 -16.79
CA ALA A 3 6.64 8.52 -16.87
C ALA A 3 7.62 7.36 -17.15
N ALA A 4 7.60 6.34 -16.29
CA ALA A 4 8.45 5.16 -16.42
C ALA A 4 7.75 3.92 -15.91
N ASN A 5 8.21 2.75 -16.36
CA ASN A 5 7.76 1.47 -15.84
C ASN A 5 8.58 1.13 -14.58
N ALA A 6 7.91 0.95 -13.44
CA ALA A 6 8.57 0.66 -12.18
C ALA A 6 9.29 -0.71 -12.14
N SER A 7 8.99 -1.61 -13.09
CA SER A 7 9.70 -2.89 -13.22
C SER A 7 10.98 -2.82 -14.06
N THR A 8 11.25 -1.64 -14.66
CA THR A 8 12.42 -1.36 -15.49
C THR A 8 12.65 0.17 -15.48
N LEU A 9 13.25 0.65 -14.40
CA LEU A 9 13.49 2.08 -14.22
C LEU A 9 14.63 2.56 -15.15
N PRO A 10 14.47 3.72 -15.82
CA PRO A 10 15.47 4.26 -16.73
C PRO A 10 16.61 4.97 -15.98
N PHE A 11 17.11 4.35 -14.91
CA PHE A 11 18.19 4.87 -14.07
C PHE A 11 19.30 3.83 -13.98
N ALA A 12 20.53 4.30 -13.87
CA ALA A 12 21.70 3.45 -13.63
C ALA A 12 21.61 2.79 -12.24
N ASP A 13 22.37 1.72 -12.05
CA ASP A 13 22.57 1.10 -10.74
C ASP A 13 23.15 2.10 -9.75
N ASN A 14 22.79 1.98 -8.48
CA ASN A 14 23.34 2.80 -7.41
C ASN A 14 23.20 4.32 -7.62
N SER A 15 22.05 4.77 -8.15
CA SER A 15 21.78 6.18 -8.46
C SER A 15 21.18 6.98 -7.31
N PHE A 16 20.44 6.31 -6.41
CA PHE A 16 19.63 6.99 -5.40
C PHE A 16 20.02 6.62 -3.98
N ASP A 17 20.00 7.60 -3.09
CA ASP A 17 20.18 7.39 -1.65
C ASP A 17 18.88 6.89 -1.00
N VAL A 18 17.74 7.32 -1.55
CA VAL A 18 16.40 6.96 -1.08
C VAL A 18 15.46 6.73 -2.26
N VAL A 19 14.69 5.65 -2.19
CA VAL A 19 13.53 5.39 -3.05
C VAL A 19 12.29 5.36 -2.16
N ILE A 20 11.23 6.03 -2.58
CA ILE A 20 9.94 6.04 -1.88
C ILE A 20 8.90 5.33 -2.74
N ASN A 21 8.20 4.38 -2.14
CA ASN A 21 7.09 3.66 -2.75
C ASN A 21 5.86 3.80 -1.86
N GLU A 22 4.77 4.32 -2.40
CA GLU A 22 3.54 4.55 -1.65
C GLU A 22 2.34 3.91 -2.34
N ALA A 23 1.59 3.09 -1.58
CA ALA A 23 0.31 2.48 -1.94
C ALA A 23 0.33 1.74 -3.30
N MET A 24 1.47 1.18 -3.70
CA MET A 24 1.64 0.58 -5.02
C MET A 24 1.86 -0.93 -4.96
N LEU A 25 2.69 -1.43 -4.05
CA LEU A 25 3.07 -2.84 -4.04
C LEU A 25 1.88 -3.76 -3.74
N THR A 26 0.95 -3.36 -2.89
CA THR A 26 -0.28 -4.10 -2.61
C THR A 26 -1.12 -4.37 -3.87
N MET A 27 -1.01 -3.55 -4.91
CA MET A 27 -1.72 -3.73 -6.18
C MET A 27 -1.16 -4.86 -7.07
N TYR A 28 -0.08 -5.49 -6.66
CA TYR A 28 0.58 -6.55 -7.42
C TYR A 28 0.56 -7.89 -6.69
N ALA A 29 0.56 -8.98 -7.44
CA ALA A 29 0.81 -10.31 -6.90
C ALA A 29 2.25 -10.42 -6.38
N ASP A 30 2.52 -11.32 -5.44
CA ASP A 30 3.79 -11.39 -4.72
C ASP A 30 5.02 -11.55 -5.63
N LYS A 31 4.89 -12.34 -6.70
CA LYS A 31 5.97 -12.48 -7.70
C LYS A 31 6.28 -11.15 -8.42
N ALA A 32 5.26 -10.35 -8.70
CA ALA A 32 5.45 -9.05 -9.33
C ALA A 32 6.00 -8.01 -8.34
N LYS A 33 5.58 -8.06 -7.06
CA LYS A 33 6.17 -7.24 -5.99
C LYS A 33 7.68 -7.47 -5.90
N ALA A 34 8.12 -8.74 -5.86
CA ALA A 34 9.53 -9.08 -5.78
C ALA A 34 10.33 -8.48 -6.94
N LYS A 35 9.78 -8.51 -8.18
CA LYS A 35 10.39 -7.89 -9.35
C LYS A 35 10.54 -6.37 -9.21
N LEU A 36 9.50 -5.69 -8.73
CA LEU A 36 9.53 -4.24 -8.50
C LEU A 36 10.56 -3.88 -7.42
N ILE A 37 10.57 -4.63 -6.33
CA ILE A 37 11.51 -4.40 -5.21
C ILE A 37 12.96 -4.65 -5.64
N ALA A 38 13.21 -5.66 -6.46
CA ALA A 38 14.54 -5.92 -7.02
C ALA A 38 15.04 -4.74 -7.87
N GLU A 39 14.13 -4.11 -8.62
CA GLU A 39 14.46 -2.92 -9.41
C GLU A 39 14.74 -1.69 -8.53
N TYR A 40 13.98 -1.50 -7.46
CA TYR A 40 14.27 -0.46 -6.46
C TYR A 40 15.61 -0.71 -5.76
N TYR A 41 15.91 -1.98 -5.44
CA TYR A 41 17.19 -2.36 -4.87
C TYR A 41 18.35 -2.07 -5.82
N ARG A 42 18.21 -2.35 -7.11
CA ARG A 42 19.23 -2.09 -8.14
C ARG A 42 19.61 -0.61 -8.19
N VAL A 43 18.63 0.27 -8.22
CA VAL A 43 18.88 1.72 -8.34
C VAL A 43 19.31 2.40 -7.04
N LEU A 44 19.15 1.74 -5.88
CA LEU A 44 19.63 2.24 -4.61
C LEU A 44 21.14 2.07 -4.49
N LYS A 45 21.81 3.08 -3.97
CA LYS A 45 23.23 3.01 -3.58
C LYS A 45 23.44 2.01 -2.43
N PRO A 46 24.66 1.48 -2.24
CA PRO A 46 25.03 0.79 -1.01
C PRO A 46 24.72 1.67 0.22
N GLY A 47 24.07 1.13 1.24
CA GLY A 47 23.55 1.87 2.38
C GLY A 47 22.29 2.71 2.12
N GLY A 48 21.79 2.74 0.89
CA GLY A 48 20.57 3.42 0.51
C GLY A 48 19.30 2.77 1.10
N ARG A 49 18.19 3.48 1.08
CA ARG A 49 16.95 3.10 1.78
C ARG A 49 15.76 3.07 0.85
N LEU A 50 15.00 1.97 0.89
CA LEU A 50 13.65 1.91 0.34
C LEU A 50 12.65 2.20 1.46
N LEU A 51 11.89 3.28 1.30
CA LEU A 51 10.78 3.63 2.17
C LEU A 51 9.49 3.18 1.50
N THR A 52 8.75 2.30 2.15
CA THR A 52 7.47 1.78 1.65
C THR A 52 6.36 2.13 2.63
N HIS A 53 5.29 2.73 2.13
CA HIS A 53 4.04 2.90 2.86
C HIS A 53 2.93 2.17 2.10
N ASP A 54 2.30 1.19 2.73
CA ASP A 54 1.31 0.33 2.07
C ASP A 54 0.32 -0.26 3.07
N ILE A 55 -0.52 -1.19 2.63
CA ILE A 55 -1.53 -1.86 3.45
C ILE A 55 -1.00 -3.22 3.92
N MET A 56 -1.33 -3.58 5.15
CA MET A 56 -1.06 -4.90 5.72
C MET A 56 -2.31 -5.52 6.34
N PHE A 57 -2.27 -6.84 6.49
CA PHE A 57 -3.19 -7.57 7.35
C PHE A 57 -2.62 -7.77 8.76
N THR A 58 -3.49 -7.64 9.76
CA THR A 58 -3.12 -7.89 11.15
C THR A 58 -3.13 -9.37 11.51
N ALA A 59 -3.93 -10.19 10.84
CA ALA A 59 -4.06 -11.62 11.07
C ALA A 59 -3.24 -12.44 10.06
N GLN A 60 -2.75 -13.61 10.48
CA GLN A 60 -1.93 -14.50 9.67
C GLN A 60 -2.67 -15.13 8.47
N LYS A 61 -4.00 -15.16 8.49
CA LYS A 61 -4.84 -15.63 7.38
C LYS A 61 -6.13 -14.82 7.32
N LEU A 62 -6.33 -14.13 6.21
CA LEU A 62 -7.69 -13.80 5.79
C LEU A 62 -8.38 -15.08 5.35
N GLY A 63 -9.63 -15.23 5.73
CA GLY A 63 -10.49 -16.22 5.09
C GLY A 63 -10.53 -15.96 3.58
N ALA A 64 -10.58 -17.00 2.76
CA ALA A 64 -10.65 -16.86 1.29
C ALA A 64 -11.80 -15.91 0.85
N GLY A 65 -12.86 -15.80 1.66
CA GLY A 65 -13.98 -14.88 1.47
C GLY A 65 -13.61 -13.40 1.66
N ASP A 66 -12.76 -13.07 2.63
CA ASP A 66 -12.40 -11.68 2.94
C ASP A 66 -11.44 -11.09 1.89
N GLN A 67 -10.55 -11.91 1.35
CA GLN A 67 -9.66 -11.50 0.25
C GLN A 67 -10.45 -11.25 -1.04
N GLY A 68 -11.43 -12.10 -1.35
CA GLY A 68 -12.34 -11.91 -2.48
C GLY A 68 -13.17 -10.63 -2.34
N GLN A 69 -13.67 -10.32 -1.13
CA GLN A 69 -14.40 -9.09 -0.86
C GLN A 69 -13.52 -7.84 -1.03
N LEU A 70 -12.26 -7.87 -0.60
CA LEU A 70 -11.33 -6.75 -0.77
C LEU A 70 -11.10 -6.45 -2.27
N VAL A 71 -10.81 -7.48 -3.07
CA VAL A 71 -10.64 -7.38 -4.52
C VAL A 71 -11.88 -6.78 -5.19
N ASP A 72 -13.08 -7.22 -4.79
CA ASP A 72 -14.35 -6.78 -5.35
C ASP A 72 -14.71 -5.34 -4.96
N VAL A 73 -14.33 -4.89 -3.76
CA VAL A 73 -14.54 -3.52 -3.28
C VAL A 73 -13.58 -2.53 -3.92
N VAL A 74 -12.29 -2.90 -4.00
CA VAL A 74 -11.25 -2.03 -4.57
C VAL A 74 -11.23 -2.10 -6.10
N LYS A 75 -11.90 -3.09 -6.70
CA LYS A 75 -11.89 -3.37 -8.16
C LYS A 75 -10.47 -3.50 -8.75
N SER A 76 -9.55 -3.98 -7.96
CA SER A 76 -8.17 -4.22 -8.35
C SER A 76 -7.69 -5.52 -7.71
N ASN A 77 -6.77 -6.20 -8.36
CA ASN A 77 -6.07 -7.33 -7.75
C ASN A 77 -5.19 -6.78 -6.63
N VAL A 78 -5.69 -6.84 -5.40
CA VAL A 78 -4.93 -6.42 -4.22
C VAL A 78 -4.47 -7.65 -3.46
N SER A 79 -3.20 -7.67 -3.11
CA SER A 79 -2.57 -8.73 -2.34
C SER A 79 -1.80 -8.13 -1.17
N PRO A 80 -2.50 -7.62 -0.13
CA PRO A 80 -1.83 -7.18 1.09
C PRO A 80 -1.14 -8.37 1.77
N MET A 81 -0.08 -8.10 2.50
CA MET A 81 0.69 -9.10 3.23
C MET A 81 0.58 -8.85 4.74
N THR A 82 0.91 -9.84 5.54
CA THR A 82 1.11 -9.64 6.98
C THR A 82 2.39 -8.84 7.23
N ARG A 83 2.56 -8.33 8.45
CA ARG A 83 3.80 -7.65 8.86
C ARG A 83 5.04 -8.53 8.60
N GLN A 84 4.96 -9.81 8.96
CA GLN A 84 6.06 -10.76 8.71
C GLN A 84 6.25 -10.99 7.21
N GLY A 85 5.18 -11.16 6.45
CA GLY A 85 5.26 -11.34 5.00
C GLY A 85 5.95 -10.17 4.28
N TRP A 86 5.65 -8.93 4.68
CA TRP A 86 6.36 -7.75 4.17
C TRP A 86 7.86 -7.77 4.51
N ARG A 87 8.19 -8.15 5.77
CA ARG A 87 9.59 -8.26 6.19
C ARG A 87 10.34 -9.29 5.36
N ASP A 88 9.77 -10.49 5.24
CA ASP A 88 10.40 -11.60 4.51
C ASP A 88 10.59 -11.27 3.03
N LEU A 89 9.60 -10.59 2.43
CA LEU A 89 9.68 -10.14 1.04
C LEU A 89 10.89 -9.22 0.81
N PHE A 90 11.11 -8.22 1.66
CA PHE A 90 12.24 -7.31 1.52
C PHE A 90 13.59 -8.01 1.79
N LEU A 91 13.67 -8.86 2.82
CA LEU A 91 14.88 -9.64 3.11
C LEU A 91 15.23 -10.58 1.95
N ASN A 92 14.23 -11.26 1.38
CA ASN A 92 14.43 -12.15 0.22
C ASN A 92 14.83 -11.39 -1.06
N CYS A 93 14.55 -10.09 -1.13
CA CYS A 93 15.01 -9.22 -2.21
C CYS A 93 16.39 -8.61 -1.98
N GLY A 94 17.11 -9.01 -0.92
CA GLY A 94 18.49 -8.66 -0.65
C GLY A 94 18.71 -7.50 0.35
N PHE A 95 17.65 -6.92 0.92
CA PHE A 95 17.82 -5.91 1.97
C PHE A 95 18.33 -6.57 3.26
N GLU A 96 19.30 -5.94 3.90
CA GLU A 96 19.91 -6.48 5.12
C GLU A 96 19.09 -6.16 6.39
N GLN A 97 18.47 -5.00 6.41
CA GLN A 97 17.69 -4.53 7.54
C GLN A 97 16.32 -4.04 7.09
N VAL A 98 15.28 -4.43 7.83
CA VAL A 98 13.90 -3.99 7.61
C VAL A 98 13.30 -3.52 8.93
N LEU A 99 13.16 -2.21 9.07
CA LEU A 99 12.45 -1.59 10.18
C LEU A 99 10.99 -1.40 9.78
N GLN A 100 10.07 -1.71 10.68
CA GLN A 100 8.64 -1.67 10.39
C GLN A 100 7.87 -0.96 11.49
N GLN A 101 6.98 -0.07 11.07
CA GLN A 101 5.95 0.55 11.91
C GLN A 101 4.60 0.32 11.27
N ASN A 102 3.58 0.07 12.06
CA ASN A 102 2.21 -0.10 11.58
C ASN A 102 1.21 0.55 12.54
N GLY A 103 0.03 0.82 12.04
CA GLY A 103 -1.05 1.38 12.84
C GLY A 103 -2.39 1.30 12.11
N ASN A 104 -3.45 1.71 12.81
CA ASN A 104 -4.80 1.63 12.30
C ASN A 104 -5.00 2.53 11.08
N MET A 105 -5.67 2.01 10.06
CA MET A 105 -6.07 2.82 8.92
C MET A 105 -7.31 3.66 9.29
N SER A 106 -7.22 4.96 9.03
CA SER A 106 -8.35 5.90 9.19
C SER A 106 -9.16 6.08 7.90
N LEU A 107 -8.93 5.25 6.88
CA LEU A 107 -9.63 5.32 5.60
C LEU A 107 -11.15 5.29 5.80
N MET A 108 -11.84 6.23 5.16
CA MET A 108 -13.29 6.38 5.21
C MET A 108 -13.86 6.68 6.61
N SER A 109 -13.05 6.92 7.64
CA SER A 109 -13.58 7.46 8.89
C SER A 109 -13.90 8.96 8.71
N PRO A 110 -15.02 9.47 9.25
CA PRO A 110 -15.35 10.90 9.12
C PRO A 110 -14.24 11.81 9.65
N ARG A 111 -13.62 11.42 10.77
CA ARG A 111 -12.49 12.17 11.35
C ARG A 111 -11.24 12.12 10.49
N GLY A 112 -10.91 10.95 9.92
CA GLY A 112 -9.80 10.79 9.00
C GLY A 112 -10.00 11.63 7.75
N LEU A 113 -11.16 11.56 7.13
CA LEU A 113 -11.50 12.29 5.93
C LEU A 113 -11.39 13.83 6.14
N ILE A 114 -11.87 14.34 7.30
CA ILE A 114 -11.75 15.77 7.64
C ILE A 114 -10.29 16.15 7.90
N ARG A 115 -9.51 15.29 8.55
CA ARG A 115 -8.09 15.56 8.83
C ARG A 115 -7.26 15.61 7.55
N ASP A 116 -7.52 14.70 6.61
CA ASP A 116 -6.68 14.52 5.43
C ASP A 116 -7.08 15.50 4.29
N GLU A 117 -8.38 15.80 4.14
CA GLU A 117 -8.93 16.60 3.04
C GLU A 117 -9.47 17.97 3.48
N GLY A 118 -9.49 18.22 4.77
CA GLY A 118 -10.20 19.37 5.35
C GLY A 118 -11.72 19.21 5.29
N LEU A 119 -12.44 20.09 5.98
CA LEU A 119 -13.90 20.00 6.07
C LEU A 119 -14.58 20.15 4.70
N THR A 120 -14.13 21.10 3.88
CA THR A 120 -14.68 21.37 2.54
C THR A 120 -14.41 20.23 1.57
N GLY A 121 -13.20 19.65 1.60
CA GLY A 121 -12.83 18.47 0.82
C GLY A 121 -13.65 17.25 1.20
N ALA A 122 -13.79 16.99 2.49
CA ALA A 122 -14.58 15.89 3.03
C ALA A 122 -16.06 15.97 2.57
N VAL A 123 -16.69 17.17 2.68
CA VAL A 123 -18.06 17.40 2.20
C VAL A 123 -18.17 17.17 0.70
N LYS A 124 -17.20 17.64 -0.10
CA LYS A 124 -17.20 17.46 -1.56
C LYS A 124 -17.08 15.98 -1.94
N ILE A 125 -16.24 15.20 -1.24
CA ILE A 125 -16.07 13.77 -1.47
C ILE A 125 -17.38 13.03 -1.16
N VAL A 126 -18.00 13.29 -0.01
CA VAL A 126 -19.28 12.68 0.38
C VAL A 126 -20.38 13.04 -0.62
N PHE A 127 -20.49 14.31 -0.99
CA PHE A 127 -21.47 14.78 -1.97
C PHE A 127 -21.29 14.07 -3.33
N ASN A 128 -20.07 14.04 -3.87
CA ASN A 128 -19.77 13.35 -5.13
C ASN A 128 -20.02 11.85 -5.04
N GLY A 129 -19.70 11.23 -3.89
CA GLY A 129 -19.98 9.82 -3.62
C GLY A 129 -21.47 9.46 -3.57
N LEU A 130 -22.32 10.43 -3.20
CA LEU A 130 -23.77 10.22 -3.08
C LEU A 130 -24.58 10.73 -4.29
N ARG A 131 -23.99 11.52 -5.19
CA ARG A 131 -24.67 12.26 -6.25
C ARG A 131 -25.40 11.37 -7.26
N THR A 132 -24.79 10.26 -7.67
CA THR A 132 -25.41 9.32 -8.61
C THR A 132 -25.70 7.98 -7.95
N SER A 133 -26.67 7.21 -8.47
CA SER A 133 -27.01 5.90 -7.93
C SER A 133 -25.84 4.91 -7.98
N GLU A 134 -25.01 4.97 -9.01
CA GLU A 134 -23.82 4.15 -9.18
C GLU A 134 -22.73 4.51 -8.17
N ASN A 135 -22.39 5.79 -8.07
CA ASN A 135 -21.40 6.28 -7.11
C ASN A 135 -21.83 5.98 -5.68
N ARG A 136 -23.11 6.20 -5.35
CA ARG A 136 -23.69 5.92 -4.03
C ARG A 136 -23.52 4.45 -3.65
N ARG A 137 -23.83 3.53 -4.58
CA ARG A 137 -23.67 2.09 -4.35
C ARG A 137 -22.22 1.74 -4.06
N ARG A 138 -21.29 2.26 -4.86
CA ARG A 138 -19.83 2.05 -4.68
C ARG A 138 -19.35 2.65 -3.36
N PHE A 139 -19.68 3.90 -3.09
CA PHE A 139 -19.30 4.63 -1.89
C PHE A 139 -19.76 3.90 -0.61
N LEU A 140 -21.04 3.50 -0.56
CA LEU A 140 -21.58 2.77 0.58
C LEU A 140 -20.98 1.37 0.73
N LYS A 141 -20.69 0.66 -0.39
CA LYS A 141 -20.00 -0.63 -0.37
C LYS A 141 -18.60 -0.49 0.21
N MET A 142 -17.81 0.50 -0.25
CA MET A 142 -16.49 0.80 0.29
C MET A 142 -16.55 1.19 1.78
N PHE A 143 -17.44 2.09 2.14
CA PHE A 143 -17.61 2.55 3.51
C PHE A 143 -17.93 1.40 4.48
N ARG A 144 -18.89 0.53 4.10
CA ARG A 144 -19.24 -0.66 4.89
C ARG A 144 -18.07 -1.62 5.02
N PHE A 145 -17.38 -1.88 3.92
CA PHE A 145 -16.23 -2.78 3.92
C PHE A 145 -15.12 -2.28 4.84
N PHE A 146 -14.63 -1.05 4.66
CA PHE A 146 -13.57 -0.52 5.51
C PHE A 146 -13.98 -0.40 6.97
N ARG A 147 -15.26 -0.14 7.25
CA ARG A 147 -15.78 -0.14 8.62
C ARG A 147 -15.83 -1.54 9.24
N SER A 148 -16.15 -2.58 8.47
CA SER A 148 -16.17 -3.97 8.97
C SER A 148 -14.76 -4.56 9.13
N GLN A 149 -13.81 -4.14 8.28
CA GLN A 149 -12.46 -4.67 8.24
C GLN A 149 -11.41 -3.81 9.00
N HIS A 150 -11.83 -2.79 9.71
CA HIS A 150 -10.92 -1.84 10.38
C HIS A 150 -9.97 -2.50 11.42
N HIS A 151 -10.31 -3.68 11.93
CA HIS A 151 -9.44 -4.47 12.81
C HIS A 151 -8.46 -5.37 12.05
N GLN A 152 -8.73 -5.67 10.79
CA GLN A 152 -7.94 -6.60 9.99
C GLN A 152 -6.97 -5.90 9.03
N LEU A 153 -7.28 -4.65 8.64
CA LEU A 153 -6.47 -3.84 7.74
C LEU A 153 -5.80 -2.70 8.49
N ASN A 154 -4.48 -2.67 8.42
CA ASN A 154 -3.65 -1.61 8.96
C ASN A 154 -2.78 -1.02 7.85
N TYR A 155 -2.23 0.19 8.08
CA TYR A 155 -1.10 0.63 7.28
C TYR A 155 0.19 0.01 7.80
N ILE A 156 1.15 -0.14 6.93
CA ILE A 156 2.53 -0.48 7.26
C ILE A 156 3.48 0.51 6.61
N ALA A 157 4.43 1.00 7.39
CA ALA A 157 5.57 1.76 6.92
C ALA A 157 6.82 0.91 7.12
N CYS A 158 7.57 0.67 6.05
CA CYS A 158 8.82 -0.08 6.08
C CYS A 158 9.98 0.82 5.65
N CYS A 159 11.09 0.72 6.38
CA CYS A 159 12.38 1.24 5.97
C CYS A 159 13.32 0.04 5.76
N SER A 160 13.62 -0.26 4.51
CA SER A 160 14.49 -1.38 4.12
C SER A 160 15.83 -0.83 3.66
N VAL A 161 16.93 -1.31 4.24
CA VAL A 161 18.30 -0.79 4.03
C VAL A 161 19.07 -1.76 3.14
N LYS A 162 19.63 -1.25 2.05
CA LYS A 162 20.56 -1.98 1.19
C LYS A 162 21.92 -2.07 1.90
N GLY A 163 22.53 -3.23 1.87
CA GLY A 163 23.89 -3.44 2.42
C GLY A 163 24.93 -2.47 1.84
N LYS A 164 26.04 -2.31 2.57
CA LYS A 164 27.19 -1.51 2.14
C LYS A 164 28.05 -2.25 1.13
#